data_da4e4cffe833e5cdb3d2995d5840e3ee
#
_entry.id   da4e4cffe833e5cdb3d2995d5840e3ee
#
_cell.length_a   1.000
_cell.length_b   1.000
_cell.length_c   1.000
_cell.angle_alpha   90.00
_cell.angle_beta   90.00
_cell.angle_gamma   90.00
#
_symmetry.space_group_name_H-M   'P 1'
#
loop_
_entity.id
_entity.type
_entity.pdbx_description
1 polymer ?
#
loop_
_entity_poly.entity_id
_entity_poly.type
_entity_poly.pdbx_seq_one_letter_code
_entity_poly.pdbx_strand_id
1 'polypeptide(L)'
;AVNQQLYLASRNYPVTLNVNGHYRIIVGPYENKGTADFTVSKLLSEENISASLIDETNAEKITESSGVQEIEISDEVLGELVNVAFDFLGVSYKYGGMDVKKGIDCSYFTQIVYKSLGSVLPRTSNLQFRIGKKVKRDELIPGDLVFFRKYIKSSRIGHVGMYIGNDEFIHASYGAKKVTISSLNEIYFRKRFSGARRPL
;
A
#
# COMPACT_ATOMS: atom_id res chain seq x y z
N ALA A 1 -0.53 -8.08 24.42
CA ALA A 1 -1.17 -8.59 23.22
C ALA A 1 -2.18 -7.54 22.77
N VAL A 2 -1.95 -6.92 21.63
CA VAL A 2 -2.87 -5.92 21.03
C VAL A 2 -3.95 -6.72 20.30
N ASN A 3 -5.21 -6.62 20.73
CA ASN A 3 -6.35 -7.22 20.02
C ASN A 3 -6.59 -6.42 18.74
N GLN A 4 -6.13 -6.94 17.62
CA GLN A 4 -6.43 -6.41 16.29
C GLN A 4 -7.78 -6.94 15.82
N GLN A 5 -8.72 -6.07 15.55
CA GLN A 5 -10.01 -6.41 14.96
C GLN A 5 -10.04 -5.91 13.51
N LEU A 6 -10.05 -6.83 12.56
CA LEU A 6 -10.07 -6.53 11.13
C LEU A 6 -11.50 -6.53 10.62
N TYR A 7 -11.92 -5.46 9.95
CA TYR A 7 -13.20 -5.38 9.27
C TYR A 7 -12.99 -5.33 7.76
N LEU A 8 -13.75 -6.12 7.02
CA LEU A 8 -13.64 -6.25 5.57
C LEU A 8 -14.89 -5.65 4.93
N ALA A 9 -14.74 -4.60 4.14
CA ALA A 9 -15.84 -3.91 3.48
C ALA A 9 -15.93 -4.26 1.99
N SER A 10 -17.15 -4.23 1.44
CA SER A 10 -17.42 -4.65 0.05
C SER A 10 -17.12 -3.61 -1.03
N ARG A 11 -16.84 -2.35 -0.71
CA ARG A 11 -16.42 -1.29 -1.66
C ARG A 11 -15.55 -0.21 -1.03
N ASN A 12 -14.43 0.12 -1.71
CA ASN A 12 -13.57 1.31 -1.67
C ASN A 12 -13.51 2.15 -0.37
N TYR A 13 -13.22 1.57 0.78
CA TYR A 13 -12.98 2.34 1.98
C TYR A 13 -11.50 2.36 2.37
N PRO A 14 -10.98 3.52 2.80
CA PRO A 14 -9.63 3.63 3.34
C PRO A 14 -9.51 2.87 4.67
N VAL A 15 -8.30 2.47 4.99
CA VAL A 15 -7.95 1.91 6.30
C VAL A 15 -8.22 2.98 7.37
N THR A 16 -9.10 2.68 8.34
CA THR A 16 -9.34 3.58 9.47
C THR A 16 -8.76 2.95 10.73
N LEU A 17 -7.77 3.60 11.32
CA LEU A 17 -7.21 3.23 12.62
C LEU A 17 -8.01 3.92 13.73
N ASN A 18 -8.63 3.16 14.66
CA ASN A 18 -9.25 3.73 15.86
C ASN A 18 -8.39 3.41 17.07
N VAL A 19 -7.98 4.45 17.79
CA VAL A 19 -7.01 4.39 18.88
C VAL A 19 -7.71 4.41 20.24
N ASN A 20 -8.24 3.25 20.67
CA ASN A 20 -8.58 3.00 22.08
C ASN A 20 -8.03 1.64 22.51
N GLY A 21 -6.76 1.35 22.17
CA GLY A 21 -6.14 0.05 22.48
C GLY A 21 -6.58 -1.11 21.57
N HIS A 22 -7.46 -0.83 20.59
CA HIS A 22 -7.91 -1.79 19.58
C HIS A 22 -7.78 -1.16 18.20
N TYR A 23 -7.03 -1.80 17.32
CA TYR A 23 -6.94 -1.40 15.91
C TYR A 23 -8.08 -2.05 15.14
N ARG A 24 -8.88 -1.25 14.42
CA ARG A 24 -9.86 -1.73 13.46
C ARG A 24 -9.34 -1.41 12.07
N ILE A 25 -9.06 -2.42 11.27
CA ILE A 25 -8.59 -2.28 9.90
C ILE A 25 -9.74 -2.70 8.99
N ILE A 26 -10.21 -1.80 8.13
CA ILE A 26 -11.21 -2.12 7.12
C ILE A 26 -10.47 -2.42 5.82
N VAL A 27 -10.62 -3.63 5.31
CA VAL A 27 -9.99 -4.09 4.07
C VAL A 27 -11.08 -4.40 3.04
N GLY A 28 -11.00 -3.79 1.90
CA GLY A 28 -11.94 -3.98 0.79
C GLY A 28 -11.71 -2.92 -0.29
N PRO A 29 -12.49 -2.93 -1.33
CA PRO A 29 -13.71 -3.68 -1.60
C PRO A 29 -13.46 -5.07 -2.16
N TYR A 30 -14.36 -5.99 -1.88
CA TYR A 30 -14.41 -7.28 -2.57
C TYR A 30 -15.50 -7.26 -3.63
N GLU A 31 -15.21 -7.79 -4.82
CA GLU A 31 -16.14 -7.82 -5.93
C GLU A 31 -17.40 -8.69 -5.64
N ASN A 32 -17.27 -9.61 -4.69
CA ASN A 32 -18.38 -10.47 -4.25
C ASN A 32 -18.13 -11.01 -2.84
N LYS A 33 -19.24 -11.48 -2.22
CA LYS A 33 -19.24 -12.03 -0.87
C LYS A 33 -18.30 -13.23 -0.70
N GLY A 34 -18.19 -14.11 -1.71
CA GLY A 34 -17.33 -15.30 -1.63
C GLY A 34 -15.85 -14.96 -1.46
N THR A 35 -15.36 -13.93 -2.15
CA THR A 35 -13.98 -13.45 -1.99
C THR A 35 -13.75 -12.83 -0.62
N ALA A 36 -14.74 -12.11 -0.10
CA ALA A 36 -14.69 -11.55 1.25
C ALA A 36 -14.68 -12.65 2.32
N ASP A 37 -15.60 -13.64 2.22
CA ASP A 37 -15.67 -14.79 3.14
C ASP A 37 -14.39 -15.61 3.14
N PHE A 38 -13.79 -15.85 1.97
CA PHE A 38 -12.49 -16.54 1.85
C PHE A 38 -11.38 -15.76 2.57
N THR A 39 -11.33 -14.44 2.42
CA THR A 39 -10.32 -13.61 3.08
C THR A 39 -10.49 -13.60 4.59
N VAL A 40 -11.74 -13.51 5.09
CA VAL A 40 -12.04 -13.63 6.53
C VAL A 40 -11.56 -14.98 7.07
N SER A 41 -11.90 -16.08 6.38
CA SER A 41 -11.51 -17.42 6.80
C SER A 41 -9.99 -17.59 6.87
N LYS A 42 -9.28 -17.03 5.89
CA LYS A 42 -7.82 -17.05 5.83
C LYS A 42 -7.19 -16.25 6.96
N LEU A 43 -7.67 -15.04 7.25
CA LEU A 43 -7.18 -14.20 8.34
C LEU A 43 -7.39 -14.84 9.71
N LEU A 44 -8.54 -15.49 9.92
CA LEU A 44 -8.84 -16.23 11.15
C LEU A 44 -7.95 -17.44 11.33
N SER A 45 -7.68 -18.20 10.25
CA SER A 45 -6.95 -19.48 10.32
C SER A 45 -5.42 -19.33 10.29
N GLU A 46 -4.88 -18.42 9.49
CA GLU A 46 -3.43 -18.30 9.25
C GLU A 46 -2.77 -17.21 10.09
N GLU A 47 -3.49 -16.12 10.37
CA GLU A 47 -2.92 -14.94 11.04
C GLU A 47 -3.43 -14.76 12.48
N ASN A 48 -4.35 -15.61 12.93
CA ASN A 48 -5.01 -15.49 14.26
C ASN A 48 -5.61 -14.11 14.52
N ILE A 49 -6.15 -13.48 13.45
CA ILE A 49 -6.76 -12.16 13.47
C ILE A 49 -8.28 -12.32 13.52
N SER A 50 -8.94 -11.72 14.52
CA SER A 50 -10.39 -11.63 14.55
C SER A 50 -10.89 -10.76 13.40
N ALA A 51 -11.65 -11.34 12.48
CA ALA A 51 -12.19 -10.64 11.32
C ALA A 51 -13.70 -10.90 11.19
N SER A 52 -14.46 -9.90 10.75
CA SER A 52 -15.88 -10.04 10.45
C SER A 52 -16.26 -9.24 9.20
N LEU A 53 -17.28 -9.71 8.49
CA LEU A 53 -17.85 -8.96 7.37
C LEU A 53 -18.76 -7.87 7.89
N ILE A 54 -18.67 -6.70 7.27
CA ILE A 54 -19.61 -5.59 7.45
C ILE A 54 -20.15 -5.17 6.08
N ASP A 55 -21.44 -4.84 6.02
CA ASP A 55 -22.03 -4.22 4.84
C ASP A 55 -21.72 -2.71 4.77
N GLU A 56 -22.00 -2.09 3.62
CA GLU A 56 -21.76 -0.67 3.39
C GLU A 56 -22.47 0.23 4.42
N THR A 57 -23.70 -0.12 4.80
CA THR A 57 -24.52 0.67 5.73
C THR A 57 -23.94 0.66 7.15
N ASN A 58 -23.38 -0.46 7.57
CA ASN A 58 -22.73 -0.59 8.87
C ASN A 58 -21.30 -0.01 8.87
N ALA A 59 -20.61 -0.04 7.72
CA ALA A 59 -19.32 0.63 7.58
C ALA A 59 -19.45 2.15 7.74
N GLU A 60 -20.45 2.78 7.12
CA GLU A 60 -20.74 4.21 7.27
C GLU A 60 -21.10 4.57 8.71
N LYS A 61 -21.97 3.79 9.37
CA LYS A 61 -22.33 4.02 10.78
C LYS A 61 -21.15 3.87 11.75
N ILE A 62 -20.23 2.94 11.47
CA ILE A 62 -19.03 2.76 12.30
C ILE A 62 -18.10 3.96 12.13
N THR A 63 -17.95 4.53 10.92
CA THR A 63 -17.17 5.73 10.67
C THR A 63 -17.81 6.97 11.30
N GLU A 64 -19.11 7.16 11.19
CA GLU A 64 -19.83 8.27 11.79
C GLU A 64 -19.87 8.22 13.33
N SER A 65 -20.12 7.03 13.91
CA SER A 65 -20.22 6.87 15.37
C SER A 65 -18.90 6.88 16.11
N SER A 66 -17.80 6.62 15.42
CA SER A 66 -16.45 6.51 16.04
C SER A 66 -15.74 7.85 16.18
N GLY A 67 -16.34 8.97 15.72
CA GLY A 67 -15.67 10.27 15.71
C GLY A 67 -14.32 10.19 15.00
N VAL A 68 -14.28 9.49 13.87
CA VAL A 68 -13.06 9.31 13.08
C VAL A 68 -12.59 10.69 12.65
N GLN A 69 -11.66 11.26 13.39
CA GLN A 69 -10.82 12.33 12.85
C GLN A 69 -10.04 11.71 11.70
N GLU A 70 -10.10 12.32 10.53
CA GLU A 70 -9.14 12.06 9.47
C GLU A 70 -7.76 12.19 10.13
N ILE A 71 -7.06 11.05 10.31
CA ILE A 71 -5.71 11.09 10.87
C ILE A 71 -4.88 11.74 9.79
N GLU A 72 -4.61 13.03 9.94
CA GLU A 72 -3.54 13.68 9.19
C GLU A 72 -2.26 12.93 9.58
N ILE A 73 -1.72 12.19 8.62
CA ILE A 73 -0.45 11.49 8.81
C ILE A 73 0.58 12.58 9.02
N SER A 74 1.13 12.64 10.22
CA SER A 74 2.10 13.67 10.56
C SER A 74 3.34 13.55 9.66
N ASP A 75 4.00 14.68 9.39
CA ASP A 75 5.27 14.70 8.65
C ASP A 75 6.32 13.78 9.29
N GLU A 76 6.24 13.57 10.60
CA GLU A 76 7.10 12.65 11.35
C GLU A 76 6.90 11.19 10.91
N VAL A 77 5.65 10.73 10.79
CA VAL A 77 5.32 9.36 10.33
C VAL A 77 5.73 9.16 8.87
N LEU A 78 5.54 10.16 8.02
CA LEU A 78 5.99 10.12 6.63
C LEU A 78 7.52 10.09 6.56
N GLY A 79 8.21 10.83 7.41
CA GLY A 79 9.66 10.81 7.53
C GLY A 79 10.18 9.45 7.97
N GLU A 80 9.53 8.82 8.96
CA GLU A 80 9.89 7.46 9.40
C GLU A 80 9.70 6.43 8.28
N LEU A 81 8.58 6.48 7.54
CA LEU A 81 8.32 5.60 6.41
C LEU A 81 9.40 5.73 5.32
N VAL A 82 9.82 6.95 5.01
CA VAL A 82 10.89 7.24 4.05
C VAL A 82 12.24 6.70 4.55
N ASN A 83 12.56 6.89 5.83
CA ASN A 83 13.80 6.37 6.43
C ASN A 83 13.85 4.83 6.33
N VAL A 84 12.76 4.15 6.68
CA VAL A 84 12.66 2.69 6.51
C VAL A 84 12.89 2.28 5.05
N ALA A 85 12.37 3.03 4.08
CA ALA A 85 12.61 2.72 2.67
C ALA A 85 14.09 2.89 2.28
N PHE A 86 14.79 3.87 2.83
CA PHE A 86 16.22 4.09 2.59
C PHE A 86 17.09 2.95 3.11
N ASP A 87 16.70 2.26 4.19
CA ASP A 87 17.42 1.08 4.71
C ASP A 87 17.52 -0.06 3.70
N PHE A 88 16.63 -0.10 2.71
CA PHE A 88 16.67 -1.08 1.63
C PHE A 88 17.53 -0.69 0.42
N LEU A 89 18.15 0.50 0.39
CA LEU A 89 18.99 0.89 -0.74
C LEU A 89 20.09 -0.14 -1.00
N GLY A 90 20.25 -0.52 -2.26
CA GLY A 90 21.22 -1.52 -2.69
C GLY A 90 20.76 -2.98 -2.56
N VAL A 91 19.65 -3.27 -1.86
CA VAL A 91 19.10 -4.63 -1.81
C VAL A 91 18.81 -5.15 -3.22
N SER A 92 19.25 -6.37 -3.52
CA SER A 92 19.17 -6.97 -4.85
C SER A 92 17.72 -7.10 -5.34
N TYR A 93 17.52 -6.83 -6.62
CA TYR A 93 16.24 -7.09 -7.29
C TYR A 93 16.12 -8.55 -7.73
N LYS A 94 14.96 -9.14 -7.47
CA LYS A 94 14.55 -10.43 -8.03
C LYS A 94 13.08 -10.39 -8.41
N TYR A 95 12.74 -10.75 -9.65
CA TYR A 95 11.34 -10.82 -10.07
C TYR A 95 10.56 -11.84 -9.24
N GLY A 96 9.45 -11.41 -8.64
CA GLY A 96 8.67 -12.23 -7.70
C GLY A 96 9.37 -12.49 -6.36
N GLY A 97 10.52 -11.86 -6.10
CA GLY A 97 11.30 -12.06 -4.88
C GLY A 97 10.61 -11.49 -3.65
N MET A 98 10.73 -12.23 -2.53
CA MET A 98 10.16 -11.91 -1.23
C MET A 98 11.16 -12.15 -0.09
N ASP A 99 12.45 -12.18 -0.39
CA ASP A 99 13.51 -12.43 0.57
C ASP A 99 14.60 -11.36 0.39
N VAL A 100 14.80 -10.53 1.40
CA VAL A 100 15.77 -9.40 1.35
C VAL A 100 17.20 -9.90 1.05
N LYS A 101 17.57 -11.10 1.52
CA LYS A 101 18.90 -11.68 1.27
C LYS A 101 19.05 -12.24 -0.14
N LYS A 102 17.96 -12.71 -0.76
CA LYS A 102 17.94 -13.36 -2.08
C LYS A 102 17.44 -12.44 -3.19
N GLY A 103 16.92 -11.27 -2.84
CA GLY A 103 16.37 -10.27 -3.73
C GLY A 103 14.86 -10.13 -3.63
N ILE A 104 14.39 -8.90 -3.82
CA ILE A 104 12.99 -8.49 -3.71
C ILE A 104 12.50 -7.85 -5.01
N ASP A 105 11.18 -7.91 -5.26
CA ASP A 105 10.57 -7.16 -6.36
C ASP A 105 9.97 -5.83 -5.88
N CYS A 106 9.50 -5.02 -6.83
CA CYS A 106 9.00 -3.67 -6.58
C CYS A 106 7.79 -3.64 -5.64
N SER A 107 6.86 -4.58 -5.77
CA SER A 107 5.65 -4.62 -4.93
C SER A 107 5.90 -5.23 -3.56
N TYR A 108 6.83 -6.16 -3.45
CA TYR A 108 7.26 -6.65 -2.14
C TYR A 108 8.06 -5.59 -1.37
N PHE A 109 8.91 -4.82 -2.06
CA PHE A 109 9.59 -3.68 -1.45
C PHE A 109 8.58 -2.73 -0.78
N THR A 110 7.54 -2.29 -1.50
CA THR A 110 6.52 -1.42 -0.92
C THR A 110 5.74 -2.10 0.21
N GLN A 111 5.46 -3.42 0.12
CA GLN A 111 4.82 -4.18 1.20
C GLN A 111 5.62 -4.14 2.50
N ILE A 112 6.94 -4.41 2.45
CA ILE A 112 7.76 -4.47 3.67
C ILE A 112 7.97 -3.09 4.28
N VAL A 113 8.09 -2.05 3.46
CA VAL A 113 8.18 -0.67 3.94
C VAL A 113 6.88 -0.27 4.67
N TYR A 114 5.72 -0.48 4.06
CA TYR A 114 4.45 -0.14 4.69
C TYR A 114 4.11 -1.02 5.91
N LYS A 115 4.62 -2.26 5.93
CA LYS A 115 4.45 -3.16 7.08
C LYS A 115 5.13 -2.63 8.35
N SER A 116 6.17 -1.81 8.25
CA SER A 116 6.81 -1.18 9.42
C SER A 116 5.86 -0.25 10.17
N LEU A 117 4.89 0.34 9.49
CA LEU A 117 3.82 1.15 10.07
C LEU A 117 2.53 0.34 10.35
N GLY A 118 2.58 -0.99 10.30
CA GLY A 118 1.42 -1.85 10.52
C GLY A 118 0.45 -1.93 9.35
N SER A 119 0.75 -1.31 8.20
CA SER A 119 -0.11 -1.31 7.02
C SER A 119 0.19 -2.51 6.11
N VAL A 120 -0.86 -3.22 5.66
CA VAL A 120 -0.72 -4.40 4.82
C VAL A 120 -1.12 -4.08 3.38
N LEU A 121 -0.14 -4.04 2.48
CA LEU A 121 -0.39 -3.84 1.06
C LEU A 121 -0.59 -5.17 0.33
N PRO A 122 -1.41 -5.20 -0.74
CA PRO A 122 -1.53 -6.37 -1.63
C PRO A 122 -0.20 -6.77 -2.27
N ARG A 123 -0.05 -8.07 -2.61
CA ARG A 123 1.23 -8.62 -3.12
C ARG A 123 1.69 -8.02 -4.45
N THR A 124 0.80 -7.61 -5.32
CA THR A 124 1.18 -7.16 -6.67
C THR A 124 0.94 -5.67 -6.88
N SER A 125 1.80 -5.04 -7.69
CA SER A 125 1.66 -3.61 -8.04
C SER A 125 0.31 -3.28 -8.66
N ASN A 126 -0.29 -4.21 -9.43
CA ASN A 126 -1.60 -4.00 -10.03
C ASN A 126 -2.73 -3.97 -8.99
N LEU A 127 -2.63 -4.77 -7.93
CA LEU A 127 -3.57 -4.75 -6.81
C LEU A 127 -3.33 -3.54 -5.90
N GLN A 128 -2.08 -3.19 -5.65
CA GLN A 128 -1.72 -1.97 -4.90
C GLN A 128 -2.24 -0.69 -5.58
N PHE A 129 -2.31 -0.68 -6.92
CA PHE A 129 -2.89 0.45 -7.66
C PHE A 129 -4.39 0.62 -7.44
N ARG A 130 -5.08 -0.35 -6.87
CA ARG A 130 -6.54 -0.34 -6.63
C ARG A 130 -6.93 0.11 -5.24
N ILE A 131 -5.98 0.24 -4.32
CA ILE A 131 -6.22 0.61 -2.93
C ILE A 131 -5.76 2.03 -2.63
N GLY A 132 -6.30 2.61 -1.56
CA GLY A 132 -5.94 3.94 -1.10
C GLY A 132 -6.53 5.09 -1.94
N LYS A 133 -6.35 6.30 -1.45
CA LYS A 133 -6.80 7.54 -2.11
C LYS A 133 -6.02 7.78 -3.39
N LYS A 134 -6.71 8.12 -4.48
CA LYS A 134 -6.05 8.57 -5.71
C LYS A 134 -5.38 9.92 -5.47
N VAL A 135 -4.15 10.05 -5.91
CA VAL A 135 -3.35 11.27 -5.77
C VAL A 135 -2.92 11.74 -7.15
N LYS A 136 -3.05 13.02 -7.43
CA LYS A 136 -2.50 13.63 -8.64
C LYS A 136 -1.01 13.85 -8.47
N ARG A 137 -0.31 14.05 -9.60
CA ARG A 137 1.15 14.21 -9.58
C ARG A 137 1.60 15.44 -8.81
N ASP A 138 0.85 16.53 -8.88
CA ASP A 138 1.10 17.81 -8.20
C ASP A 138 0.70 17.80 -6.71
N GLU A 139 -0.01 16.76 -6.27
CA GLU A 139 -0.43 16.55 -4.88
C GLU A 139 0.41 15.47 -4.15
N LEU A 140 1.50 15.00 -4.78
CA LEU A 140 2.36 13.96 -4.21
C LEU A 140 3.08 14.43 -2.94
N ILE A 141 3.01 13.61 -1.91
CA ILE A 141 3.80 13.76 -0.68
C ILE A 141 4.68 12.51 -0.46
N PRO A 142 5.79 12.61 0.29
CA PRO A 142 6.60 11.45 0.65
C PRO A 142 5.74 10.33 1.22
N GLY A 143 6.02 9.08 0.83
CA GLY A 143 5.19 7.92 1.19
C GLY A 143 4.17 7.53 0.11
N ASP A 144 3.69 8.41 -0.75
CA ASP A 144 2.76 8.03 -1.82
C ASP A 144 3.34 6.96 -2.74
N LEU A 145 2.53 5.98 -3.12
CA LEU A 145 2.92 4.98 -4.11
C LEU A 145 2.72 5.51 -5.52
N VAL A 146 3.77 5.45 -6.32
CA VAL A 146 3.77 5.86 -7.74
C VAL A 146 3.81 4.64 -8.64
N PHE A 147 2.96 4.62 -9.66
CA PHE A 147 2.71 3.44 -10.49
C PHE A 147 3.01 3.69 -11.96
N PHE A 148 3.57 2.66 -12.61
CA PHE A 148 4.00 2.74 -14.01
C PHE A 148 3.46 1.57 -14.82
N ARG A 149 3.08 1.85 -16.06
CA ARG A 149 2.62 0.83 -17.02
C ARG A 149 3.75 -0.12 -17.38
N LYS A 150 3.38 -1.38 -17.60
CA LYS A 150 4.34 -2.38 -18.10
C LYS A 150 4.94 -1.97 -19.45
N TYR A 151 4.10 -1.44 -20.35
CA TYR A 151 4.49 -0.89 -21.65
C TYR A 151 3.74 0.43 -21.88
N ILE A 152 4.26 1.32 -22.73
CA ILE A 152 3.69 2.66 -22.98
C ILE A 152 2.21 2.61 -23.40
N LYS A 153 1.84 1.63 -24.24
CA LYS A 153 0.45 1.46 -24.71
C LYS A 153 -0.39 0.50 -23.85
N SER A 154 0.13 0.02 -22.72
CA SER A 154 -0.58 -0.93 -21.85
C SER A 154 -1.41 -0.18 -20.82
N SER A 155 -2.61 -0.67 -20.52
CA SER A 155 -3.38 -0.25 -19.34
C SER A 155 -2.92 -0.97 -18.06
N ARG A 156 -2.13 -2.05 -18.19
CA ARG A 156 -1.70 -2.87 -17.05
C ARG A 156 -0.53 -2.21 -16.31
N ILE A 157 -0.68 -2.08 -15.00
CA ILE A 157 0.41 -1.69 -14.10
C ILE A 157 1.44 -2.82 -14.04
N GLY A 158 2.70 -2.46 -14.19
CA GLY A 158 3.82 -3.40 -14.18
C GLY A 158 4.92 -3.02 -13.19
N HIS A 159 4.82 -1.85 -12.57
CA HIS A 159 5.84 -1.38 -11.64
C HIS A 159 5.25 -0.41 -10.61
N VAL A 160 5.89 -0.35 -9.44
CA VAL A 160 5.55 0.54 -8.32
C VAL A 160 6.83 0.99 -7.63
N GLY A 161 6.81 2.22 -7.12
CA GLY A 161 7.80 2.75 -6.21
C GLY A 161 7.12 3.63 -5.16
N MET A 162 7.88 4.14 -4.21
CA MET A 162 7.41 5.07 -3.20
C MET A 162 8.02 6.44 -3.44
N TYR A 163 7.19 7.46 -3.52
CA TYR A 163 7.63 8.85 -3.67
C TYR A 163 8.35 9.34 -2.42
N ILE A 164 9.43 10.07 -2.59
CA ILE A 164 10.29 10.56 -1.50
C ILE A 164 10.49 12.08 -1.51
N GLY A 165 9.76 12.79 -2.38
CA GLY A 165 9.89 14.23 -2.58
C GLY A 165 10.70 14.58 -3.83
N ASN A 166 10.70 15.85 -4.24
CA ASN A 166 11.54 16.41 -5.32
C ASN A 166 11.44 15.68 -6.66
N ASP A 167 10.25 15.19 -7.03
CA ASP A 167 10.03 14.33 -8.20
C ASP A 167 10.86 13.02 -8.18
N GLU A 168 11.34 12.58 -7.03
CA GLU A 168 12.09 11.35 -6.85
C GLU A 168 11.24 10.27 -6.18
N PHE A 169 11.57 9.02 -6.49
CA PHE A 169 10.95 7.86 -5.87
C PHE A 169 11.97 6.73 -5.68
N ILE A 170 11.80 5.97 -4.60
CA ILE A 170 12.60 4.79 -4.30
C ILE A 170 11.87 3.52 -4.71
N HIS A 171 12.55 2.59 -5.34
CA HIS A 171 11.95 1.36 -5.86
C HIS A 171 12.95 0.22 -6.02
N ALA A 172 12.48 -1.03 -5.95
CA ALA A 172 13.28 -2.17 -6.40
C ALA A 172 13.26 -2.23 -7.92
N SER A 173 14.36 -1.84 -8.56
CA SER A 173 14.50 -1.64 -10.00
C SER A 173 14.95 -2.89 -10.73
N TYR A 174 14.17 -3.34 -11.71
CA TYR A 174 14.59 -4.39 -12.63
C TYR A 174 15.82 -3.96 -13.46
N GLY A 175 15.86 -2.69 -13.90
CA GLY A 175 16.97 -2.15 -14.72
C GLY A 175 18.28 -2.04 -13.94
N ALA A 176 18.23 -1.45 -12.74
CA ALA A 176 19.39 -1.29 -11.86
C ALA A 176 19.75 -2.56 -11.09
N LYS A 177 18.90 -3.62 -11.13
CA LYS A 177 19.07 -4.88 -10.40
C LYS A 177 19.14 -4.75 -8.87
N LYS A 178 18.66 -3.64 -8.35
CA LYS A 178 18.67 -3.35 -6.91
C LYS A 178 17.61 -2.30 -6.54
N VAL A 179 17.39 -2.11 -5.24
CA VAL A 179 16.66 -0.94 -4.73
C VAL A 179 17.49 0.31 -4.98
N THR A 180 16.89 1.31 -5.59
CA THR A 180 17.54 2.56 -6.01
C THR A 180 16.53 3.70 -6.06
N ILE A 181 17.02 4.92 -6.20
CA ILE A 181 16.22 6.12 -6.43
C ILE A 181 16.24 6.44 -7.94
N SER A 182 15.11 6.89 -8.44
CA SER A 182 14.92 7.40 -9.80
C SER A 182 14.03 8.62 -9.80
N SER A 183 14.10 9.42 -10.87
CA SER A 183 13.24 10.59 -11.02
C SER A 183 12.00 10.31 -11.86
N LEU A 184 10.85 10.85 -11.44
CA LEU A 184 9.61 10.87 -12.23
C LEU A 184 9.78 11.66 -13.55
N ASN A 185 10.82 12.48 -13.65
CA ASN A 185 11.14 13.29 -14.83
C ASN A 185 11.97 12.52 -15.86
N GLU A 186 12.59 11.41 -15.50
CA GLU A 186 13.25 10.53 -16.47
C GLU A 186 12.26 10.12 -17.58
N ILE A 187 12.71 10.19 -18.83
CA ILE A 187 11.85 9.90 -20.01
C ILE A 187 11.17 8.55 -19.92
N TYR A 188 11.86 7.54 -19.38
CA TYR A 188 11.33 6.20 -19.18
C TYR A 188 10.12 6.19 -18.24
N PHE A 189 10.23 6.80 -17.07
CA PHE A 189 9.17 6.82 -16.05
C PHE A 189 8.07 7.81 -16.41
N ARG A 190 8.39 9.00 -16.90
CA ARG A 190 7.44 10.01 -17.34
C ARG A 190 6.45 9.47 -18.37
N LYS A 191 6.93 8.69 -19.36
CA LYS A 191 6.07 8.10 -20.40
C LYS A 191 5.21 6.93 -19.90
N ARG A 192 5.52 6.33 -18.75
CA ARG A 192 4.83 5.17 -18.18
C ARG A 192 4.01 5.49 -16.94
N PHE A 193 4.16 6.68 -16.38
CA PHE A 193 3.42 7.08 -15.19
C PHE A 193 1.91 6.91 -15.40
N SER A 194 1.24 6.25 -14.44
CA SER A 194 -0.18 5.89 -14.51
C SER A 194 -1.01 6.47 -13.39
N GLY A 195 -0.37 7.12 -12.45
CA GLY A 195 -0.99 7.72 -11.29
C GLY A 195 -0.35 7.29 -9.99
N ALA A 196 -0.88 7.80 -8.91
CA ALA A 196 -0.41 7.51 -7.57
C ALA A 196 -1.55 7.12 -6.63
N ARG A 197 -1.18 6.51 -5.50
CA ARG A 197 -2.08 6.14 -4.41
C ARG A 197 -1.45 6.50 -3.08
N ARG A 198 -2.28 6.99 -2.17
CA ARG A 198 -1.96 7.16 -0.74
C ARG A 198 -2.66 6.05 0.02
N PRO A 199 -1.94 5.00 0.44
CA PRO A 199 -2.53 3.85 1.14
C PRO A 199 -2.87 4.11 2.60
N LEU A 200 -2.25 5.13 3.19
CA LEU A 200 -2.45 5.53 4.59
C LEU A 200 -3.52 6.61 4.71
#